data_79d5e644f4b0750e6f627393d51b5a66
#
_entry.id   79d5e644f4b0750e6f627393d51b5a66
#
_cell.length_a   1.000
_cell.length_b   1.000
_cell.length_c   1.000
_cell.angle_alpha   90.00
_cell.angle_beta   90.00
_cell.angle_gamma   90.00
#
_symmetry.space_group_name_H-M   'P 1'
#
loop_
_entity.id
_entity.type
_entity.pdbx_description
1 polymer ?
#
loop_
_entity_poly.entity_id
_entity_poly.type
_entity_poly.pdbx_seq_one_letter_code
_entity_poly.pdbx_strand_id
1 'polypeptide(L)'
;PTLLRRQRQMCIRDRYFAGGCFWCVEESFEKLKGVEEVISGYSGGITENPTYKEVTYGNTGHFEVVEIIYDKKVISFEELLENFWVNIDPFDAYGQFCDKGYSYRSVAFYQNEEEKKLIEKDIKDLQNKFNKKVVTYIRNFEKFYKAEEYHQDFYKIKLERYLRYKKACGREELLKRIWSQ
;
A
#
# COMPACT_ATOMS: atom_id res chain seq x y z
N PRO A 1 6.69 18.21 -29.52
CA PRO A 1 6.12 17.04 -28.80
C PRO A 1 7.14 16.34 -27.89
N THR A 2 8.44 16.33 -28.25
CA THR A 2 9.48 15.60 -27.51
C THR A 2 9.91 16.25 -26.19
N LEU A 3 9.92 17.57 -26.08
CA LEU A 3 10.28 18.30 -24.85
C LEU A 3 9.24 18.12 -23.74
N LEU A 4 7.96 18.22 -24.08
CA LEU A 4 6.85 18.00 -23.13
C LEU A 4 6.82 16.55 -22.61
N ARG A 5 7.12 15.57 -23.47
CA ARG A 5 7.20 14.16 -23.11
C ARG A 5 8.38 13.87 -22.16
N ARG A 6 9.56 14.48 -22.41
CA ARG A 6 10.72 14.40 -21.50
C ARG A 6 10.46 15.09 -20.16
N GLN A 7 9.82 16.26 -20.15
CA GLN A 7 9.47 16.96 -18.90
C GLN A 7 8.47 16.18 -18.08
N ARG A 8 7.49 15.50 -18.71
CA ARG A 8 6.53 14.62 -18.02
C ARG A 8 7.23 13.41 -17.40
N GLN A 9 8.13 12.78 -18.13
CA GLN A 9 8.90 11.62 -17.64
C GLN A 9 9.83 11.95 -16.45
N MET A 10 10.30 13.22 -16.33
CA MET A 10 11.11 13.68 -15.19
C MET A 10 10.32 13.90 -13.90
N CYS A 11 9.00 13.90 -13.96
CA CYS A 11 8.12 14.14 -12.82
C CYS A 11 7.49 12.86 -12.27
N ILE A 12 7.55 11.77 -13.03
CA ILE A 12 7.05 10.46 -12.60
C ILE A 12 7.96 9.87 -11.54
N ARG A 13 7.35 9.34 -10.50
CA ARG A 13 7.98 8.65 -9.35
C ARG A 13 7.21 7.40 -9.02
N ASP A 14 7.87 6.52 -8.31
CA ASP A 14 7.31 5.28 -7.76
C ASP A 14 7.41 5.28 -6.23
N ARG A 15 6.37 4.80 -5.55
CA ARG A 15 6.35 4.59 -4.09
C ARG A 15 5.62 3.31 -3.76
N TYR A 16 5.91 2.77 -2.57
CA TYR A 16 5.53 1.42 -2.19
C TYR A 16 4.85 1.40 -0.83
N PHE A 17 3.68 0.75 -0.74
CA PHE A 17 2.93 0.57 0.49
C PHE A 17 2.34 -0.84 0.60
N ALA A 18 2.34 -1.38 1.82
CA ALA A 18 1.64 -2.61 2.17
C ALA A 18 0.49 -2.29 3.13
N GLY A 19 -0.71 -2.72 2.83
CA GLY A 19 -1.91 -2.41 3.61
C GLY A 19 -2.92 -3.54 3.67
N GLY A 20 -2.45 -4.79 3.81
CA GLY A 20 -3.25 -6.00 3.71
C GLY A 20 -3.43 -6.44 2.27
N CYS A 21 -4.60 -6.93 1.91
CA CYS A 21 -4.90 -7.35 0.54
C CYS A 21 -4.57 -6.25 -0.47
N PHE A 22 -3.61 -6.52 -1.35
CA PHE A 22 -3.15 -5.55 -2.34
C PHE A 22 -4.23 -5.14 -3.36
N TRP A 23 -5.27 -5.95 -3.63
CA TRP A 23 -6.40 -5.53 -4.47
C TRP A 23 -7.15 -4.32 -3.90
N CYS A 24 -7.31 -4.29 -2.56
CA CYS A 24 -7.96 -3.17 -1.88
C CYS A 24 -7.08 -1.92 -1.85
N VAL A 25 -5.78 -2.12 -1.69
CA VAL A 25 -4.79 -1.03 -1.67
C VAL A 25 -4.66 -0.43 -3.08
N GLU A 26 -4.57 -1.27 -4.12
CA GLU A 26 -4.57 -0.88 -5.53
C GLU A 26 -5.80 -0.01 -5.85
N GLU A 27 -7.02 -0.47 -5.53
CA GLU A 27 -8.24 0.31 -5.71
C GLU A 27 -8.17 1.68 -5.04
N SER A 28 -7.62 1.76 -3.83
CA SER A 28 -7.59 3.01 -3.06
C SER A 28 -6.68 4.07 -3.65
N PHE A 29 -5.54 3.67 -4.25
CA PHE A 29 -4.59 4.59 -4.84
C PHE A 29 -4.90 4.97 -6.28
N GLU A 30 -5.42 4.05 -7.10
CA GLU A 30 -5.75 4.35 -8.49
C GLU A 30 -6.85 5.42 -8.66
N LYS A 31 -7.65 5.66 -7.64
CA LYS A 31 -8.67 6.71 -7.64
C LYS A 31 -8.10 8.12 -7.45
N LEU A 32 -6.84 8.24 -7.07
CA LEU A 32 -6.21 9.53 -6.79
C LEU A 32 -5.79 10.22 -8.09
N LYS A 33 -6.14 11.49 -8.20
CA LYS A 33 -5.67 12.31 -9.31
C LYS A 33 -4.14 12.48 -9.21
N GLY A 34 -3.44 12.16 -10.26
CA GLY A 34 -1.98 12.23 -10.32
C GLY A 34 -1.31 10.86 -10.17
N VAL A 35 -2.04 9.83 -9.73
CA VAL A 35 -1.60 8.44 -9.85
C VAL A 35 -1.85 7.99 -11.29
N GLU A 36 -0.82 7.46 -11.94
CA GLU A 36 -0.87 7.00 -13.32
C GLU A 36 -1.09 5.49 -13.42
N GLU A 37 -0.50 4.73 -12.51
CA GLU A 37 -0.60 3.27 -12.47
C GLU A 37 -0.36 2.78 -11.04
N VAL A 38 -1.01 1.69 -10.66
CA VAL A 38 -0.73 0.95 -9.43
C VAL A 38 -0.53 -0.51 -9.79
N ILE A 39 0.56 -1.10 -9.31
CA ILE A 39 0.95 -2.48 -9.63
C ILE A 39 1.00 -3.28 -8.33
N SER A 40 0.23 -4.35 -8.25
CA SER A 40 0.26 -5.31 -7.14
C SER A 40 1.50 -6.19 -7.20
N GLY A 41 2.14 -6.43 -6.05
CA GLY A 41 3.37 -7.22 -5.98
C GLY A 41 3.82 -7.53 -4.56
N TYR A 42 5.11 -7.82 -4.44
CA TYR A 42 5.74 -8.29 -3.20
C TYR A 42 7.03 -7.53 -2.92
N SER A 43 7.26 -7.18 -1.66
CA SER A 43 8.49 -6.50 -1.22
C SER A 43 8.78 -6.75 0.26
N GLY A 44 10.00 -6.43 0.68
CA GLY A 44 10.44 -6.46 2.09
C GLY A 44 10.90 -7.81 2.61
N GLY A 45 10.87 -8.86 1.78
CA GLY A 45 11.36 -10.19 2.09
C GLY A 45 12.72 -10.53 1.44
N ILE A 46 13.15 -11.77 1.59
CA ILE A 46 14.46 -12.26 1.15
C ILE A 46 14.41 -13.19 -0.06
N THR A 47 13.24 -13.76 -0.38
CA THR A 47 13.07 -14.71 -1.48
C THR A 47 13.06 -13.95 -2.81
N GLU A 48 13.90 -14.39 -3.75
CA GLU A 48 13.90 -13.83 -5.11
C GLU A 48 12.76 -14.39 -5.94
N ASN A 49 12.12 -13.52 -6.74
CA ASN A 49 11.00 -13.87 -7.62
C ASN A 49 9.94 -14.76 -6.94
N PRO A 50 9.40 -14.33 -5.76
CA PRO A 50 8.47 -15.15 -5.02
C PRO A 50 7.14 -15.28 -5.76
N THR A 51 6.49 -16.43 -5.60
CA THR A 51 5.12 -16.66 -6.04
C THR A 51 4.12 -16.24 -4.94
N TYR A 52 2.88 -15.99 -5.32
CA TYR A 52 1.79 -15.70 -4.37
C TYR A 52 1.67 -16.78 -3.27
N LYS A 53 1.77 -18.05 -3.67
CA LYS A 53 1.70 -19.17 -2.74
C LYS A 53 2.82 -19.14 -1.70
N GLU A 54 4.04 -18.85 -2.12
CA GLU A 54 5.19 -18.75 -1.22
C GLU A 54 5.06 -17.56 -0.26
N VAL A 55 4.57 -16.42 -0.73
CA VAL A 55 4.36 -15.23 0.10
C VAL A 55 3.26 -15.47 1.13
N THR A 56 2.15 -16.09 0.73
CA THR A 56 0.97 -16.27 1.59
C THR A 56 1.15 -17.40 2.60
N TYR A 57 1.76 -18.50 2.18
CA TYR A 57 1.84 -19.73 3.00
C TYR A 57 3.27 -20.12 3.41
N GLY A 58 4.27 -19.49 2.82
CA GLY A 58 5.67 -19.74 3.10
C GLY A 58 6.27 -18.79 4.14
N ASN A 59 7.58 -18.77 4.20
CA ASN A 59 8.36 -17.90 5.09
C ASN A 59 9.30 -17.01 4.26
N THR A 60 8.77 -16.31 3.28
CA THR A 60 9.56 -15.45 2.36
C THR A 60 9.96 -14.13 3.01
N GLY A 61 9.25 -13.70 4.06
CA GLY A 61 9.40 -12.38 4.66
C GLY A 61 8.80 -11.24 3.83
N HIS A 62 8.20 -11.53 2.67
CA HIS A 62 7.54 -10.54 1.84
C HIS A 62 6.17 -10.15 2.37
N PHE A 63 5.79 -8.90 2.07
CA PHE A 63 4.44 -8.37 2.23
C PHE A 63 3.74 -8.30 0.88
N GLU A 64 2.40 -8.31 0.88
CA GLU A 64 1.61 -7.84 -0.25
C GLU A 64 1.75 -6.31 -0.33
N VAL A 65 2.30 -5.82 -1.43
CA VAL A 65 2.70 -4.43 -1.63
C VAL A 65 2.13 -3.92 -2.94
N VAL A 66 1.83 -2.64 -3.00
CA VAL A 66 1.55 -1.95 -4.25
C VAL A 66 2.69 -0.99 -4.58
N GLU A 67 3.10 -0.98 -5.85
CA GLU A 67 3.91 0.06 -6.46
C GLU A 67 2.98 1.12 -7.03
N ILE A 68 3.16 2.37 -6.65
CA ILE A 68 2.35 3.49 -7.09
C ILE A 68 3.20 4.39 -7.98
N ILE A 69 2.85 4.46 -9.25
CA ILE A 69 3.49 5.32 -10.24
C ILE A 69 2.66 6.60 -10.34
N TYR A 70 3.27 7.75 -10.04
CA TYR A 70 2.55 9.01 -9.91
C TYR A 70 3.34 10.22 -10.42
N ASP A 71 2.63 11.27 -10.82
CA ASP A 71 3.21 12.56 -11.18
C ASP A 71 3.34 13.46 -9.94
N LYS A 72 4.58 13.64 -9.45
CA LYS A 72 4.87 14.45 -8.26
C LYS A 72 4.49 15.94 -8.37
N LYS A 73 4.14 16.41 -9.56
CA LYS A 73 3.60 17.77 -9.76
C LYS A 73 2.10 17.85 -9.50
N VAL A 74 1.42 16.73 -9.49
CA VAL A 74 -0.03 16.64 -9.32
C VAL A 74 -0.41 16.14 -7.95
N ILE A 75 0.35 15.20 -7.39
CA ILE A 75 0.16 14.62 -6.07
C ILE A 75 1.51 14.44 -5.37
N SER A 76 1.60 14.81 -4.11
CA SER A 76 2.82 14.69 -3.30
C SER A 76 2.92 13.32 -2.60
N PHE A 77 4.10 13.02 -2.05
CA PHE A 77 4.28 11.83 -1.20
C PHE A 77 3.43 11.91 0.08
N GLU A 78 3.29 13.09 0.65
CA GLU A 78 2.45 13.35 1.82
C GLU A 78 0.99 13.00 1.55
N GLU A 79 0.45 13.39 0.40
CA GLU A 79 -0.93 13.06 0.01
C GLU A 79 -1.11 11.55 -0.25
N LEU A 80 -0.10 10.87 -0.80
CA LEU A 80 -0.09 9.41 -0.89
C LEU A 80 -0.09 8.76 0.50
N LEU A 81 0.70 9.30 1.41
CA LEU A 81 0.81 8.81 2.78
C LEU A 81 -0.51 9.03 3.56
N GLU A 82 -1.16 10.17 3.39
CA GLU A 82 -2.50 10.43 3.94
C GLU A 82 -3.52 9.40 3.45
N ASN A 83 -3.54 9.13 2.13
CA ASN A 83 -4.41 8.08 1.57
C ASN A 83 -4.08 6.69 2.11
N PHE A 84 -2.80 6.38 2.29
CA PHE A 84 -2.37 5.11 2.89
C PHE A 84 -2.96 4.95 4.30
N TRP A 85 -2.76 5.94 5.18
CA TRP A 85 -3.21 5.85 6.57
C TRP A 85 -4.72 5.63 6.69
N VAL A 86 -5.53 6.40 5.99
CA VAL A 86 -7.00 6.30 6.09
C VAL A 86 -7.56 5.01 5.49
N ASN A 87 -6.77 4.25 4.75
CA ASN A 87 -7.16 2.98 4.15
C ASN A 87 -6.63 1.75 4.88
N ILE A 88 -5.98 1.90 6.04
CA ILE A 88 -5.50 0.78 6.86
C ILE A 88 -5.97 0.88 8.30
N ASP A 89 -5.82 -0.24 9.04
CA ASP A 89 -5.79 -0.25 10.50
C ASP A 89 -4.32 -0.19 10.96
N PRO A 90 -3.82 0.97 11.39
CA PRO A 90 -2.43 1.12 11.82
C PRO A 90 -2.13 0.46 13.17
N PHE A 91 -3.14 -0.11 13.83
CA PHE A 91 -3.05 -0.73 15.16
C PHE A 91 -3.13 -2.25 15.12
N ASP A 92 -3.38 -2.87 13.95
CA ASP A 92 -3.45 -4.33 13.79
C ASP A 92 -2.06 -4.92 13.50
N ALA A 93 -1.50 -5.60 14.49
CA ALA A 93 -0.17 -6.23 14.37
C ALA A 93 -0.18 -7.59 13.64
N TYR A 94 -1.37 -8.15 13.36
CA TYR A 94 -1.51 -9.52 12.84
C TYR A 94 -1.92 -9.59 11.38
N GLY A 95 -2.17 -8.47 10.75
CA GLY A 95 -2.62 -8.37 9.36
C GLY A 95 -3.43 -7.11 9.14
N GLN A 96 -4.47 -7.22 8.30
CA GLN A 96 -5.42 -6.13 8.07
C GLN A 96 -6.83 -6.71 7.89
N PHE A 97 -7.76 -6.26 8.72
CA PHE A 97 -9.17 -6.65 8.67
C PHE A 97 -9.35 -8.19 8.73
N CYS A 98 -9.93 -8.79 7.68
CA CYS A 98 -10.11 -10.23 7.60
C CYS A 98 -8.85 -11.00 7.18
N ASP A 99 -7.87 -10.33 6.60
CA ASP A 99 -6.63 -10.95 6.15
C ASP A 99 -5.62 -10.99 7.27
N LYS A 100 -5.30 -12.20 7.75
CA LYS A 100 -4.36 -12.41 8.85
C LYS A 100 -3.14 -13.18 8.37
N GLY A 101 -1.99 -12.77 8.86
CA GLY A 101 -0.70 -13.35 8.50
C GLY A 101 0.35 -12.27 8.27
N TYR A 102 1.61 -12.70 8.19
CA TYR A 102 2.74 -11.80 8.06
C TYR A 102 2.66 -10.93 6.79
N SER A 103 2.33 -11.55 5.65
CA SER A 103 2.25 -10.88 4.36
C SER A 103 1.19 -9.77 4.28
N TYR A 104 0.20 -9.79 5.17
CA TYR A 104 -0.90 -8.82 5.23
C TYR A 104 -0.68 -7.67 6.23
N ARG A 105 0.47 -7.61 6.88
CA ARG A 105 0.79 -6.49 7.79
C ARG A 105 1.03 -5.21 7.02
N SER A 106 0.77 -4.08 7.67
CA SER A 106 0.98 -2.76 7.06
C SER A 106 2.44 -2.34 7.10
N VAL A 107 2.92 -1.75 6.00
CA VAL A 107 4.27 -1.21 5.87
C VAL A 107 4.23 0.07 5.03
N ALA A 108 4.87 1.12 5.50
CA ALA A 108 5.23 2.28 4.70
C ALA A 108 6.73 2.17 4.33
N PHE A 109 7.01 2.08 3.04
CA PHE A 109 8.40 2.06 2.55
C PHE A 109 8.87 3.49 2.26
N TYR A 110 10.11 3.79 2.60
CA TYR A 110 10.76 5.05 2.25
C TYR A 110 11.94 4.81 1.31
N GLN A 111 12.25 5.80 0.49
CA GLN A 111 13.40 5.77 -0.43
C GLN A 111 14.47 6.82 -0.06
N ASN A 112 14.17 7.70 0.91
CA ASN A 112 15.10 8.73 1.40
C ASN A 112 14.73 9.13 2.84
N GLU A 113 15.64 9.87 3.50
CA GLU A 113 15.49 10.29 4.88
C GLU A 113 14.34 11.31 5.11
N GLU A 114 13.97 12.09 4.09
CA GLU A 114 12.87 13.05 4.18
C GLU A 114 11.54 12.31 4.30
N GLU A 115 11.33 11.31 3.44
CA GLU A 115 10.15 10.44 3.50
C GLU A 115 10.06 9.66 4.82
N LYS A 116 11.21 9.14 5.29
CA LYS A 116 11.26 8.46 6.59
C LYS A 116 10.76 9.36 7.72
N LYS A 117 11.25 10.62 7.76
CA LYS A 117 10.83 11.60 8.76
C LYS A 117 9.34 11.94 8.68
N LEU A 118 8.78 12.01 7.47
CA LEU A 118 7.33 12.21 7.28
C LEU A 118 6.52 11.04 7.83
N ILE A 119 6.92 9.80 7.53
CA ILE A 119 6.26 8.61 8.07
C ILE A 119 6.36 8.58 9.60
N GLU A 120 7.53 8.85 10.16
CA GLU A 120 7.75 8.88 11.62
C GLU A 120 6.90 9.97 12.31
N LYS A 121 6.79 11.14 11.68
CA LYS A 121 5.94 12.23 12.15
C LYS A 121 4.46 11.79 12.16
N ASP A 122 3.97 11.23 11.08
CA ASP A 122 2.58 10.78 11.00
C ASP A 122 2.27 9.70 12.03
N ILE A 123 3.17 8.74 12.25
CA ILE A 123 3.03 7.72 13.29
C ILE A 123 2.91 8.37 14.67
N LYS A 124 3.74 9.36 14.97
CA LYS A 124 3.67 10.09 16.24
C LYS A 124 2.33 10.83 16.40
N ASP A 125 1.88 11.49 15.34
CA ASP A 125 0.62 12.24 15.34
C ASP A 125 -0.58 11.29 15.52
N LEU A 126 -0.59 10.14 14.83
CA LEU A 126 -1.59 9.09 14.98
C LEU A 126 -1.60 8.49 16.40
N GLN A 127 -0.43 8.19 16.96
CA GLN A 127 -0.32 7.68 18.33
C GLN A 127 -0.87 8.68 19.36
N ASN A 128 -0.58 9.96 19.19
CA ASN A 128 -1.10 11.03 20.04
C ASN A 128 -2.62 11.19 19.90
N LYS A 129 -3.13 11.20 18.66
CA LYS A 129 -4.55 11.34 18.36
C LYS A 129 -5.39 10.21 18.94
N PHE A 130 -4.95 8.97 18.76
CA PHE A 130 -5.72 7.78 19.14
C PHE A 130 -5.35 7.20 20.52
N ASN A 131 -4.30 7.72 21.14
CA ASN A 131 -3.71 7.18 22.38
C ASN A 131 -3.47 5.66 22.29
N LYS A 132 -2.95 5.22 21.11
CA LYS A 132 -2.65 3.82 20.78
C LYS A 132 -1.30 3.72 20.08
N LYS A 133 -0.60 2.60 20.29
CA LYS A 133 0.66 2.33 19.57
C LYS A 133 0.35 1.96 18.12
N VAL A 134 0.93 2.70 17.18
CA VAL A 134 0.97 2.32 15.77
C VAL A 134 1.95 1.17 15.59
N VAL A 135 1.52 0.13 14.89
CA VAL A 135 2.30 -1.09 14.63
C VAL A 135 2.68 -1.27 13.16
N THR A 136 2.33 -0.32 12.30
CA THR A 136 2.78 -0.25 10.92
C THR A 136 4.29 -0.19 10.86
N TYR A 137 4.90 -1.05 10.03
CA TYR A 137 6.35 -1.03 9.84
C TYR A 137 6.80 0.16 9.01
N ILE A 138 7.98 0.69 9.33
CA ILE A 138 8.73 1.62 8.50
C ILE A 138 9.92 0.86 7.94
N ARG A 139 10.07 0.78 6.62
CA ARG A 139 11.19 0.06 6.00
C ARG A 139 11.81 0.86 4.86
N ASN A 140 13.12 0.76 4.72
CA ASN A 140 13.80 1.20 3.50
C ASN A 140 13.34 0.32 2.34
N PHE A 141 13.02 0.95 1.20
CA PHE A 141 12.70 0.22 -0.01
C PHE A 141 13.97 -0.35 -0.64
N GLU A 142 13.95 -1.61 -1.01
CA GLU A 142 15.08 -2.28 -1.66
C GLU A 142 14.70 -2.85 -3.02
N LYS A 143 13.67 -3.70 -3.08
CA LYS A 143 13.30 -4.41 -4.30
C LYS A 143 11.82 -4.74 -4.31
N PHE A 144 11.21 -4.66 -5.48
CA PHE A 144 9.82 -5.03 -5.73
C PHE A 144 9.75 -6.16 -6.76
N TYR A 145 8.85 -7.08 -6.54
CA TYR A 145 8.52 -8.15 -7.46
C TYR A 145 7.05 -8.06 -7.85
N LYS A 146 6.78 -7.77 -9.11
CA LYS A 146 5.40 -7.73 -9.62
C LYS A 146 4.71 -9.07 -9.36
N ALA A 147 3.49 -9.04 -8.81
CA ALA A 147 2.68 -10.24 -8.65
C ALA A 147 2.17 -10.74 -10.01
N GLU A 148 1.68 -11.97 -9.99
CA GLU A 148 1.15 -12.64 -11.16
C GLU A 148 0.04 -11.81 -11.83
N GLU A 149 -0.09 -11.91 -13.14
CA GLU A 149 -0.96 -11.07 -13.94
C GLU A 149 -2.44 -11.15 -13.52
N TYR A 150 -2.88 -12.30 -13.00
CA TYR A 150 -4.26 -12.46 -12.53
C TYR A 150 -4.58 -11.67 -11.24
N HIS A 151 -3.57 -11.06 -10.59
CA HIS A 151 -3.75 -10.15 -9.45
C HIS A 151 -3.87 -8.68 -9.87
N GLN A 152 -3.35 -8.32 -11.03
CA GLN A 152 -3.39 -6.95 -11.52
C GLN A 152 -4.81 -6.54 -11.89
N ASP A 153 -5.21 -5.31 -11.55
CA ASP A 153 -6.55 -4.78 -11.83
C ASP A 153 -7.70 -5.69 -11.36
N PHE A 154 -7.45 -6.52 -10.33
CA PHE A 154 -8.42 -7.54 -9.91
C PHE A 154 -9.78 -6.93 -9.57
N TYR A 155 -9.79 -5.77 -8.94
CA TYR A 155 -11.01 -5.06 -8.57
C TYR A 155 -11.81 -4.55 -9.79
N LYS A 156 -11.17 -4.39 -10.96
CA LYS A 156 -11.81 -4.04 -12.24
C LYS A 156 -12.25 -5.29 -13.02
N ILE A 157 -11.31 -6.24 -13.20
CA ILE A 157 -11.48 -7.41 -14.07
C ILE A 157 -12.38 -8.47 -13.43
N LYS A 158 -12.33 -8.63 -12.12
CA LYS A 158 -13.10 -9.60 -11.32
C LYS A 158 -14.02 -8.91 -10.31
N LEU A 159 -14.68 -7.85 -10.74
CA LEU A 159 -15.47 -6.94 -9.92
C LEU A 159 -16.43 -7.65 -8.96
N GLU A 160 -17.24 -8.59 -9.43
CA GLU A 160 -18.20 -9.30 -8.57
C GLU A 160 -17.54 -10.10 -7.46
N ARG A 161 -16.43 -10.78 -7.77
CA ARG A 161 -15.65 -11.55 -6.80
C ARG A 161 -15.00 -10.62 -5.79
N TYR A 162 -14.44 -9.51 -6.25
CA TYR A 162 -13.84 -8.49 -5.42
C TYR A 162 -14.86 -7.85 -4.46
N LEU A 163 -16.03 -7.45 -4.95
CA LEU A 163 -17.09 -6.84 -4.13
C LEU A 163 -17.61 -7.80 -3.06
N ARG A 164 -17.78 -9.10 -3.40
CA ARG A 164 -18.16 -10.12 -2.42
C ARG A 164 -17.10 -10.28 -1.33
N TYR A 165 -15.83 -10.36 -1.71
CA TYR A 165 -14.71 -10.41 -0.77
C TYR A 165 -14.68 -9.17 0.12
N LYS A 166 -14.70 -7.97 -0.45
CA LYS A 166 -14.62 -6.69 0.28
C LYS A 166 -15.74 -6.55 1.30
N LYS A 167 -16.98 -6.94 0.91
CA LYS A 167 -18.15 -6.93 1.79
C LYS A 167 -18.01 -7.95 2.92
N ALA A 168 -17.61 -9.19 2.62
CA ALA A 168 -17.42 -10.24 3.62
C ALA A 168 -16.32 -9.89 4.63
N CYS A 169 -15.27 -9.21 4.17
CA CYS A 169 -14.16 -8.73 5.00
C CYS A 169 -14.57 -7.58 5.94
N GLY A 170 -15.62 -6.82 5.62
CA GLY A 170 -16.08 -5.68 6.43
C GLY A 170 -15.12 -4.50 6.49
N ARG A 171 -14.16 -4.42 5.55
CA ARG A 171 -13.09 -3.41 5.54
C ARG A 171 -13.63 -1.98 5.65
N GLU A 172 -14.64 -1.62 4.87
CA GLU A 172 -15.19 -0.25 4.85
C GLU A 172 -15.81 0.17 6.18
N GLU A 173 -16.54 -0.74 6.84
CA GLU A 173 -17.14 -0.46 8.14
C GLU A 173 -16.10 -0.32 9.25
N LEU A 174 -15.08 -1.18 9.21
CA LEU A 174 -13.98 -1.13 10.18
C LEU A 174 -13.15 0.15 10.01
N LEU A 175 -12.84 0.56 8.77
CA LEU A 175 -12.17 1.83 8.49
C LEU A 175 -12.99 3.02 9.02
N LYS A 176 -14.31 3.05 8.78
CA LYS A 176 -15.18 4.10 9.33
C LYS A 176 -15.09 4.15 10.87
N ARG A 177 -15.12 3.01 11.55
CA ARG A 177 -15.00 2.97 13.03
C ARG A 177 -13.66 3.48 13.53
N ILE A 178 -12.57 3.18 12.83
CA ILE A 178 -11.23 3.63 13.22
C ILE A 178 -11.09 5.14 13.03
N TRP A 179 -11.49 5.65 11.88
CA TRP A 179 -11.19 7.02 11.46
C TRP A 179 -12.25 8.06 11.82
N SER A 180 -13.43 7.64 12.29
CA SER A 180 -14.49 8.57 12.79
C SER A 180 -14.35 8.97 14.27
N GLN A 181 -13.27 8.57 14.93
CA GLN A 181 -12.99 8.90 16.33
C GLN A 181 -12.24 10.22 16.50
#